data_d117282fcb307cf4d8603a13de6dc6eb
#
_entry.id   d117282fcb307cf4d8603a13de6dc6eb
#
_cell.length_a   1.000
_cell.length_b   1.000
_cell.length_c   1.000
_cell.angle_alpha   90.00
_cell.angle_beta   90.00
_cell.angle_gamma   90.00
#
_symmetry.space_group_name_H-M   'P 1'
#
loop_
_entity.id
_entity.type
_entity.pdbx_description
1 polymer ?
#
loop_
_entity_poly.entity_id
_entity_poly.type
_entity_poly.pdbx_seq_one_letter_code
_entity_poly.pdbx_strand_id
1 'polypeptide(L)'
;GYTHQEAKDFIAGPAYYAWAYMANLSGYGGPVHDTWFTERTELARKNQLIMRKLGMQPVLQGYSGMVPVDITSKDSSAEVIKQGTWCSFQRPSMLKTDSKSFTKYAELFYKVQKEVYGDSAHYYATDPFHEGGNTGGMDSAVISQKVLASMMTSDPEATWVIQSWQGNPTTALLQGLGDNRDHALVLDLYAEKTPHWNETNPGAYGGAEGGGEFLNTPWVY
;
A
#
# COMPACT_ATOMS: atom_id res chain seq x y z
N GLY A 1 4.00 -14.77 -18.44
CA GLY A 1 3.07 -14.31 -17.40
C GLY A 1 2.62 -15.45 -16.48
N TYR A 2 1.85 -15.13 -15.46
CA TYR A 2 1.24 -16.10 -14.55
C TYR A 2 -0.01 -16.70 -15.19
N THR A 3 -0.26 -17.97 -14.90
CA THR A 3 -1.54 -18.63 -15.18
C THR A 3 -2.58 -18.14 -14.17
N HIS A 4 -3.86 -18.35 -14.46
CA HIS A 4 -4.95 -18.03 -13.54
C HIS A 4 -4.79 -18.74 -12.19
N GLN A 5 -4.39 -20.01 -12.18
CA GLN A 5 -4.16 -20.77 -10.94
C GLN A 5 -2.99 -20.20 -10.14
N GLU A 6 -1.85 -19.91 -10.75
CA GLU A 6 -0.71 -19.30 -10.07
C GLU A 6 -1.07 -17.93 -9.46
N ALA A 7 -1.90 -17.13 -10.15
CA ALA A 7 -2.39 -15.86 -9.60
C ALA A 7 -3.30 -16.07 -8.38
N LYS A 8 -4.16 -17.09 -8.41
CA LYS A 8 -5.02 -17.47 -7.28
C LYS A 8 -4.21 -17.97 -6.09
N ASP A 9 -3.16 -18.73 -6.35
CA ASP A 9 -2.28 -19.27 -5.30
C ASP A 9 -1.48 -18.16 -4.59
N PHE A 10 -1.27 -17.02 -5.24
CA PHE A 10 -0.64 -15.85 -4.65
C PHE A 10 -1.58 -15.09 -3.70
N ILE A 11 -2.89 -15.12 -3.95
CA ILE A 11 -3.88 -14.38 -3.17
C ILE A 11 -4.18 -15.15 -1.88
N ALA A 12 -4.11 -14.46 -0.74
CA ALA A 12 -4.48 -15.04 0.54
C ALA A 12 -6.01 -15.26 0.65
N GLY A 13 -6.41 -16.20 1.49
CA GLY A 13 -7.83 -16.42 1.82
C GLY A 13 -8.45 -15.22 2.56
N PRO A 14 -9.79 -15.10 2.58
CA PRO A 14 -10.49 -13.92 3.10
C PRO A 14 -10.15 -13.52 4.53
N ALA A 15 -9.86 -14.49 5.40
CA ALA A 15 -9.47 -14.25 6.78
C ALA A 15 -8.09 -13.57 6.93
N TYR A 16 -7.29 -13.55 5.87
CA TYR A 16 -5.89 -13.07 5.89
C TYR A 16 -5.66 -11.85 5.01
N TYR A 17 -6.68 -11.28 4.39
CA TYR A 17 -6.56 -10.17 3.45
C TYR A 17 -5.91 -8.93 4.03
N ALA A 18 -6.23 -8.54 5.26
CA ALA A 18 -5.65 -7.37 5.88
C ALA A 18 -4.12 -7.44 5.88
N TRP A 19 -3.57 -8.58 6.26
CA TRP A 19 -2.12 -8.80 6.29
C TRP A 19 -1.50 -8.99 4.90
N ALA A 20 -2.25 -9.58 3.96
CA ALA A 20 -1.81 -9.69 2.58
C ALA A 20 -1.70 -8.31 1.91
N TYR A 21 -2.65 -7.41 2.15
CA TYR A 21 -2.61 -6.03 1.62
C TYR A 21 -1.47 -5.21 2.21
N MET A 22 -1.05 -5.49 3.43
CA MET A 22 0.15 -4.92 4.04
C MET A 22 1.46 -5.59 3.61
N ALA A 23 1.43 -6.52 2.64
CA ALA A 23 2.56 -7.33 2.19
C ALA A 23 3.23 -8.17 3.31
N ASN A 24 2.48 -8.55 4.35
CA ASN A 24 2.99 -9.35 5.46
C ASN A 24 2.98 -10.85 5.15
N LEU A 25 2.06 -11.30 4.30
CA LEU A 25 1.97 -12.68 3.84
C LEU A 25 1.38 -12.78 2.42
N SER A 26 1.56 -13.92 1.77
CA SER A 26 0.93 -14.25 0.48
C SER A 26 0.55 -15.72 0.43
N GLY A 27 -0.48 -16.08 -0.35
CA GLY A 27 -0.84 -17.47 -0.65
C GLY A 27 -1.35 -18.29 0.54
N TYR A 28 -1.68 -17.69 1.67
CA TYR A 28 -2.13 -18.41 2.86
C TYR A 28 -3.66 -18.43 2.97
N GLY A 29 -4.22 -19.61 3.33
CA GLY A 29 -5.68 -19.78 3.51
C GLY A 29 -6.50 -19.74 2.21
N GLY A 30 -5.85 -19.81 1.06
CA GLY A 30 -6.46 -19.94 -0.25
C GLY A 30 -6.24 -21.32 -0.88
N PRO A 31 -6.48 -21.48 -2.20
CA PRO A 31 -7.05 -20.48 -3.08
C PRO A 31 -8.57 -20.32 -2.88
N VAL A 32 -9.09 -19.14 -3.21
CA VAL A 32 -10.53 -18.87 -3.19
C VAL A 32 -11.18 -19.31 -4.51
N HIS A 33 -12.50 -19.58 -4.48
CA HIS A 33 -13.24 -19.93 -5.68
C HIS A 33 -13.43 -18.73 -6.62
N ASP A 34 -13.54 -18.98 -7.94
CA ASP A 34 -13.63 -17.90 -8.94
C ASP A 34 -14.85 -17.00 -8.74
N THR A 35 -15.99 -17.56 -8.34
CA THR A 35 -17.23 -16.80 -8.05
C THR A 35 -17.01 -15.77 -6.95
N TRP A 36 -16.09 -16.05 -6.01
CA TRP A 36 -15.78 -15.11 -4.94
C TRP A 36 -15.25 -13.78 -5.47
N PHE A 37 -14.38 -13.79 -6.49
CA PHE A 37 -13.86 -12.57 -7.10
C PHE A 37 -14.96 -11.76 -7.77
N THR A 38 -15.84 -12.41 -8.52
CA THR A 38 -16.97 -11.75 -9.17
C THR A 38 -17.92 -11.12 -8.15
N GLU A 39 -18.35 -11.89 -7.16
CA GLU A 39 -19.29 -11.43 -6.13
C GLU A 39 -18.71 -10.29 -5.29
N ARG A 40 -17.42 -10.35 -4.92
CA ARG A 40 -16.76 -9.29 -4.16
C ARG A 40 -16.55 -8.02 -4.98
N THR A 41 -16.25 -8.15 -6.26
CA THR A 41 -16.16 -7.01 -7.17
C THR A 41 -17.50 -6.29 -7.29
N GLU A 42 -18.59 -7.03 -7.48
CA GLU A 42 -19.94 -6.45 -7.54
C GLU A 42 -20.32 -5.77 -6.21
N LEU A 43 -20.06 -6.44 -5.09
CA LEU A 43 -20.32 -5.88 -3.76
C LEU A 43 -19.51 -4.59 -3.54
N ALA A 44 -18.21 -4.59 -3.89
CA ALA A 44 -17.36 -3.42 -3.74
C ALA A 44 -17.89 -2.22 -4.56
N ARG A 45 -18.32 -2.45 -5.80
CA ARG A 45 -18.94 -1.41 -6.63
C ARG A 45 -20.23 -0.84 -5.99
N LYS A 46 -21.10 -1.69 -5.47
CA LYS A 46 -22.32 -1.27 -4.76
C LYS A 46 -21.98 -0.47 -3.50
N ASN A 47 -21.01 -0.94 -2.71
CA ASN A 47 -20.56 -0.24 -1.50
C ASN A 47 -20.00 1.15 -1.82
N GLN A 48 -19.15 1.29 -2.84
CA GLN A 48 -18.63 2.60 -3.26
C GLN A 48 -19.74 3.57 -3.64
N LEU A 49 -20.78 3.11 -4.36
CA LEU A 49 -21.93 3.93 -4.72
C LEU A 49 -22.71 4.41 -3.48
N ILE A 50 -22.91 3.53 -2.50
CA ILE A 50 -23.61 3.87 -1.25
C ILE A 50 -22.75 4.84 -0.41
N MET A 51 -21.47 4.55 -0.25
CA MET A 51 -20.52 5.41 0.49
C MET A 51 -20.57 6.84 -0.04
N ARG A 52 -20.46 7.04 -1.36
CA ARG A 52 -20.53 8.37 -1.97
C ARG A 52 -21.87 9.07 -1.75
N LYS A 53 -22.99 8.34 -1.82
CA LYS A 53 -24.32 8.90 -1.50
C LYS A 53 -24.42 9.41 -0.05
N LEU A 54 -23.64 8.81 0.84
CA LEU A 54 -23.55 9.20 2.25
C LEU A 54 -22.47 10.27 2.53
N GLY A 55 -21.81 10.80 1.48
CA GLY A 55 -20.72 11.76 1.62
C GLY A 55 -19.38 11.14 2.07
N MET A 56 -19.26 9.82 2.03
CA MET A 56 -18.02 9.12 2.38
C MET A 56 -17.12 8.97 1.15
N GLN A 57 -15.82 9.00 1.36
CA GLN A 57 -14.82 8.72 0.32
C GLN A 57 -14.38 7.25 0.40
N PRO A 58 -14.55 6.47 -0.68
CA PRO A 58 -13.99 5.12 -0.75
C PRO A 58 -12.47 5.15 -0.78
N VAL A 59 -11.84 4.27 -0.02
CA VAL A 59 -10.39 4.06 -0.07
C VAL A 59 -10.11 2.74 -0.76
N LEU A 60 -9.36 2.76 -1.85
CA LEU A 60 -8.95 1.57 -2.60
C LEU A 60 -7.54 1.15 -2.20
N GLN A 61 -7.16 -0.07 -2.57
CA GLN A 61 -5.79 -0.54 -2.40
C GLN A 61 -4.84 0.24 -3.31
N GLY A 62 -3.78 0.80 -2.73
CA GLY A 62 -2.64 1.36 -3.47
C GLY A 62 -1.60 0.29 -3.82
N TYR A 63 -0.76 0.54 -4.81
CA TYR A 63 0.32 -0.37 -5.20
C TYR A 63 1.62 -0.02 -4.46
N SER A 64 2.11 -0.96 -3.66
CA SER A 64 3.36 -0.83 -2.90
C SER A 64 4.58 -1.46 -3.59
N GLY A 65 4.38 -2.17 -4.69
CA GLY A 65 5.43 -2.97 -5.34
C GLY A 65 5.33 -4.46 -5.03
N MET A 66 4.30 -4.91 -4.33
CA MET A 66 4.10 -6.32 -3.97
C MET A 66 3.95 -7.21 -5.22
N VAL A 67 4.75 -8.27 -5.28
CA VAL A 67 4.74 -9.27 -6.37
C VAL A 67 5.00 -10.67 -5.81
N PRO A 68 4.61 -11.74 -6.55
CA PRO A 68 4.97 -13.10 -6.17
C PRO A 68 6.48 -13.29 -6.02
N VAL A 69 6.89 -14.19 -5.13
CA VAL A 69 8.31 -14.43 -4.81
C VAL A 69 9.12 -14.94 -6.01
N ASP A 70 8.47 -15.54 -6.98
CA ASP A 70 9.05 -16.11 -8.19
C ASP A 70 8.91 -15.22 -9.43
N ILE A 71 8.53 -13.95 -9.27
CA ILE A 71 8.30 -13.01 -10.38
C ILE A 71 9.46 -12.98 -11.38
N THR A 72 10.69 -13.11 -10.92
CA THR A 72 11.89 -13.09 -11.78
C THR A 72 11.95 -14.29 -12.75
N SER A 73 11.23 -15.37 -12.46
CA SER A 73 11.07 -16.49 -13.40
C SER A 73 10.10 -16.19 -14.54
N LYS A 74 9.19 -15.24 -14.32
CA LYS A 74 8.14 -14.83 -15.27
C LYS A 74 8.49 -13.52 -16.00
N ASP A 75 9.22 -12.65 -15.33
CA ASP A 75 9.77 -11.39 -15.86
C ASP A 75 11.20 -11.23 -15.35
N SER A 76 12.18 -11.60 -16.18
CA SER A 76 13.61 -11.51 -15.83
C SER A 76 14.11 -10.08 -15.64
N SER A 77 13.34 -9.07 -16.06
CA SER A 77 13.66 -7.66 -15.85
C SER A 77 13.20 -7.13 -14.49
N ALA A 78 12.45 -7.92 -13.72
CA ALA A 78 11.92 -7.51 -12.41
C ALA A 78 13.05 -7.39 -11.38
N GLU A 79 13.23 -6.17 -10.85
CA GLU A 79 14.19 -5.89 -9.78
C GLU A 79 13.48 -6.01 -8.44
N VAL A 80 13.78 -7.10 -7.70
CA VAL A 80 13.06 -7.46 -6.49
C VAL A 80 13.92 -7.38 -5.24
N ILE A 81 13.25 -7.09 -4.13
CA ILE A 81 13.76 -7.19 -2.77
C ILE A 81 13.01 -8.31 -2.08
N LYS A 82 13.73 -9.34 -1.65
CA LYS A 82 13.16 -10.45 -0.88
C LYS A 82 12.81 -10.00 0.53
N GLN A 83 11.59 -10.25 0.95
CA GLN A 83 11.07 -9.78 2.23
C GLN A 83 11.23 -10.79 3.38
N GLY A 84 11.60 -12.04 3.10
CA GLY A 84 11.68 -13.08 4.12
C GLY A 84 10.31 -13.48 4.66
N THR A 85 10.17 -13.55 5.98
CA THR A 85 8.95 -14.02 6.66
C THR A 85 8.43 -12.98 7.66
N TRP A 86 7.12 -13.04 7.94
CA TRP A 86 6.45 -12.33 9.00
C TRP A 86 5.66 -13.34 9.84
N CYS A 87 5.91 -13.42 11.15
CA CYS A 87 5.27 -14.41 12.03
C CYS A 87 5.29 -15.84 11.45
N SER A 88 6.41 -16.24 10.84
CA SER A 88 6.62 -17.51 10.12
C SER A 88 5.87 -17.66 8.79
N PHE A 89 5.07 -16.67 8.36
CA PHE A 89 4.46 -16.67 7.04
C PHE A 89 5.42 -16.09 5.99
N GLN A 90 5.41 -16.68 4.78
CA GLN A 90 6.17 -16.15 3.65
C GLN A 90 5.60 -14.79 3.23
N ARG A 91 6.44 -13.76 3.25
CA ARG A 91 6.10 -12.48 2.63
C ARG A 91 6.19 -12.57 1.11
N PRO A 92 5.37 -11.79 0.36
CA PRO A 92 5.61 -11.56 -1.06
C PRO A 92 6.96 -10.89 -1.26
N SER A 93 7.51 -10.91 -2.47
CA SER A 93 8.62 -10.01 -2.84
C SER A 93 8.09 -8.60 -3.08
N MET A 94 8.98 -7.61 -2.96
CA MET A 94 8.69 -6.22 -3.32
C MET A 94 9.58 -5.81 -4.48
N LEU A 95 9.04 -5.11 -5.46
CA LEU A 95 9.84 -4.46 -6.49
C LEU A 95 10.58 -3.26 -5.89
N LYS A 96 11.80 -3.01 -6.36
CA LYS A 96 12.47 -1.75 -6.07
C LYS A 96 11.64 -0.60 -6.65
N THR A 97 11.24 0.36 -5.82
CA THR A 97 10.33 1.43 -6.24
C THR A 97 10.93 2.39 -7.26
N ASP A 98 12.27 2.47 -7.35
CA ASP A 98 13.01 3.25 -8.34
C ASP A 98 13.27 2.50 -9.66
N SER A 99 12.79 1.26 -9.79
CA SER A 99 12.99 0.43 -10.98
C SER A 99 11.93 0.66 -12.06
N LYS A 100 12.31 0.35 -13.30
CA LYS A 100 11.36 0.34 -14.44
C LYS A 100 10.26 -0.71 -14.26
N SER A 101 10.56 -1.81 -13.60
CA SER A 101 9.57 -2.86 -13.31
C SER A 101 8.50 -2.36 -12.35
N PHE A 102 8.86 -1.58 -11.32
CA PHE A 102 7.87 -0.96 -10.43
C PHE A 102 6.90 -0.06 -11.21
N THR A 103 7.42 0.86 -12.02
CA THR A 103 6.58 1.77 -12.84
C THR A 103 5.63 0.97 -13.73
N LYS A 104 6.15 -0.01 -14.46
CA LYS A 104 5.37 -0.89 -15.36
C LYS A 104 4.22 -1.59 -14.63
N TYR A 105 4.47 -2.17 -13.47
CA TYR A 105 3.46 -2.92 -12.73
C TYR A 105 2.49 -2.00 -11.98
N ALA A 106 2.93 -0.82 -11.52
CA ALA A 106 2.06 0.19 -10.95
C ALA A 106 1.03 0.70 -11.98
N GLU A 107 1.48 1.07 -13.18
CA GLU A 107 0.61 1.50 -14.28
C GLU A 107 -0.43 0.41 -14.62
N LEU A 108 0.02 -0.85 -14.71
CA LEU A 108 -0.89 -1.98 -14.97
C LEU A 108 -1.90 -2.16 -13.84
N PHE A 109 -1.47 -2.07 -12.58
CA PHE A 109 -2.32 -2.22 -11.42
C PHE A 109 -3.43 -1.17 -11.40
N TYR A 110 -3.09 0.11 -11.52
CA TYR A 110 -4.08 1.19 -11.49
C TYR A 110 -4.99 1.17 -12.71
N LYS A 111 -4.47 0.82 -13.89
CA LYS A 111 -5.30 0.63 -15.09
C LYS A 111 -6.37 -0.42 -14.85
N VAL A 112 -6.00 -1.62 -14.39
CA VAL A 112 -6.95 -2.71 -14.12
C VAL A 112 -7.90 -2.33 -13.00
N GLN A 113 -7.42 -1.64 -11.95
CA GLN A 113 -8.27 -1.18 -10.85
C GLN A 113 -9.36 -0.22 -11.34
N LYS A 114 -9.03 0.72 -12.24
CA LYS A 114 -10.02 1.61 -12.88
C LYS A 114 -11.02 0.85 -13.76
N GLU A 115 -10.56 -0.14 -14.52
CA GLU A 115 -11.45 -1.01 -15.31
C GLU A 115 -12.43 -1.77 -14.41
N VAL A 116 -11.98 -2.23 -13.24
CA VAL A 116 -12.79 -3.01 -12.29
C VAL A 116 -13.73 -2.13 -11.47
N TYR A 117 -13.26 -1.01 -10.91
CA TYR A 117 -14.02 -0.21 -9.93
C TYR A 117 -14.50 1.14 -10.45
N GLY A 118 -14.10 1.54 -11.65
CA GLY A 118 -14.38 2.87 -12.19
C GLY A 118 -13.38 3.93 -11.69
N ASP A 119 -13.63 5.17 -12.10
CA ASP A 119 -12.75 6.32 -11.88
C ASP A 119 -13.39 7.34 -10.93
N SER A 120 -13.75 6.90 -9.75
CA SER A 120 -14.53 7.73 -8.81
C SER A 120 -14.06 7.60 -7.36
N ALA A 121 -12.95 6.90 -7.12
CA ALA A 121 -12.28 6.83 -5.84
C ALA A 121 -10.84 7.30 -6.05
N HIS A 122 -10.45 8.32 -5.29
CA HIS A 122 -9.15 8.99 -5.42
C HIS A 122 -8.26 8.78 -4.17
N TYR A 123 -8.70 7.95 -3.24
CA TYR A 123 -7.95 7.61 -2.03
C TYR A 123 -7.41 6.18 -2.15
N TYR A 124 -6.10 6.02 -1.94
CA TYR A 124 -5.39 4.75 -2.12
C TYR A 124 -4.58 4.43 -0.87
N ALA A 125 -4.89 3.32 -0.19
CA ALA A 125 -4.16 2.89 1.00
C ALA A 125 -3.08 1.86 0.64
N THR A 126 -1.86 2.13 1.06
CA THR A 126 -0.77 1.16 1.03
C THR A 126 0.34 1.57 1.98
N ASP A 127 0.99 0.60 2.61
CA ASP A 127 2.12 0.81 3.52
C ASP A 127 3.28 -0.06 3.05
N PRO A 128 4.18 0.49 2.19
CA PRO A 128 5.32 -0.27 1.70
C PRO A 128 6.24 -0.66 2.85
N PHE A 129 6.72 -1.90 2.85
CA PHE A 129 7.66 -2.44 3.85
C PHE A 129 7.16 -2.41 5.29
N HIS A 130 5.85 -2.55 5.49
CA HIS A 130 5.17 -2.53 6.77
C HIS A 130 5.72 -3.60 7.76
N GLU A 131 5.70 -3.28 9.05
CA GLU A 131 6.10 -4.20 10.15
C GLU A 131 7.44 -4.93 9.91
N GLY A 132 8.51 -4.17 9.69
CA GLY A 132 9.85 -4.71 9.53
C GLY A 132 10.14 -5.30 8.16
N GLY A 133 9.42 -4.89 7.13
CA GLY A 133 9.75 -5.22 5.75
C GLY A 133 11.15 -4.72 5.37
N ASN A 134 11.85 -5.53 4.57
CA ASN A 134 13.20 -5.19 4.09
C ASN A 134 13.14 -4.18 2.96
N THR A 135 13.74 -2.99 3.13
CA THR A 135 13.83 -1.97 2.08
C THR A 135 14.90 -2.26 1.03
N GLY A 136 15.75 -3.28 1.26
CA GLY A 136 16.90 -3.54 0.39
C GLY A 136 17.94 -2.43 0.39
N GLY A 137 17.96 -1.59 1.44
CA GLY A 137 18.84 -0.43 1.54
C GLY A 137 18.35 0.80 0.76
N MET A 138 17.12 0.78 0.25
CA MET A 138 16.54 1.96 -0.40
C MET A 138 16.21 3.04 0.63
N ASP A 139 16.38 4.28 0.25
CA ASP A 139 15.98 5.44 1.05
C ASP A 139 14.45 5.55 1.11
N SER A 140 13.91 5.71 2.34
CA SER A 140 12.47 5.86 2.56
C SER A 140 11.88 7.07 1.83
N ALA A 141 12.66 8.15 1.66
CA ALA A 141 12.24 9.32 0.88
C ALA A 141 12.08 8.99 -0.60
N VAL A 142 12.98 8.17 -1.17
CA VAL A 142 12.84 7.70 -2.55
C VAL A 142 11.66 6.78 -2.70
N ILE A 143 11.44 5.88 -1.74
CA ILE A 143 10.29 4.96 -1.73
C ILE A 143 8.98 5.75 -1.80
N SER A 144 8.79 6.71 -0.87
CA SER A 144 7.55 7.50 -0.82
C SER A 144 7.33 8.34 -2.08
N GLN A 145 8.37 9.01 -2.56
CA GLN A 145 8.32 9.79 -3.79
C GLN A 145 7.83 8.94 -4.97
N LYS A 146 8.37 7.72 -5.14
CA LYS A 146 8.02 6.84 -6.27
C LYS A 146 6.64 6.22 -6.13
N VAL A 147 6.24 5.85 -4.92
CA VAL A 147 4.90 5.31 -4.65
C VAL A 147 3.85 6.37 -4.94
N LEU A 148 3.98 7.58 -4.37
CA LEU A 148 3.04 8.67 -4.63
C LEU A 148 3.02 9.08 -6.11
N ALA A 149 4.17 9.22 -6.76
CA ALA A 149 4.25 9.55 -8.17
C ALA A 149 3.53 8.51 -9.05
N SER A 150 3.59 7.22 -8.70
CA SER A 150 2.87 6.17 -9.45
C SER A 150 1.35 6.29 -9.32
N MET A 151 0.85 6.69 -8.16
CA MET A 151 -0.57 6.99 -7.94
C MET A 151 -1.00 8.20 -8.79
N MET A 152 -0.28 9.32 -8.66
CA MET A 152 -0.60 10.57 -9.34
C MET A 152 -0.47 10.49 -10.87
N THR A 153 0.42 9.65 -11.39
CA THR A 153 0.51 9.38 -12.84
C THR A 153 -0.76 8.73 -13.36
N SER A 154 -1.37 7.86 -12.56
CA SER A 154 -2.60 7.15 -12.93
C SER A 154 -3.86 7.93 -12.58
N ASP A 155 -3.80 8.73 -11.53
CA ASP A 155 -4.90 9.55 -11.01
C ASP A 155 -4.33 10.87 -10.45
N PRO A 156 -4.42 12.00 -11.20
CA PRO A 156 -3.89 13.27 -10.72
C PRO A 156 -4.53 13.79 -9.42
N GLU A 157 -5.71 13.29 -9.04
CA GLU A 157 -6.40 13.64 -7.78
C GLU A 157 -6.06 12.67 -6.64
N ALA A 158 -5.15 11.71 -6.87
CA ALA A 158 -4.81 10.67 -5.90
C ALA A 158 -4.40 11.25 -4.54
N THR A 159 -4.92 10.66 -3.48
CA THR A 159 -4.48 10.87 -2.11
C THR A 159 -4.00 9.54 -1.55
N TRP A 160 -2.74 9.48 -1.16
CA TRP A 160 -2.16 8.32 -0.51
C TRP A 160 -2.55 8.27 0.97
N VAL A 161 -3.26 7.23 1.37
CA VAL A 161 -3.64 6.99 2.77
C VAL A 161 -2.58 6.10 3.41
N ILE A 162 -1.89 6.63 4.41
CA ILE A 162 -0.77 6.00 5.12
C ILE A 162 -1.22 5.67 6.54
N GLN A 163 -0.95 4.45 7.01
CA GLN A 163 -1.23 4.08 8.40
C GLN A 163 -0.05 4.48 9.30
N SER A 164 -0.34 5.21 10.37
CA SER A 164 0.61 5.43 11.47
C SER A 164 0.55 4.24 12.41
N TRP A 165 1.54 3.35 12.29
CA TRP A 165 1.67 2.13 13.09
C TRP A 165 3.13 1.79 13.35
N GLN A 166 3.49 1.52 14.59
CA GLN A 166 4.88 1.29 15.01
C GLN A 166 5.78 2.46 14.57
N GLY A 167 6.87 2.21 13.85
CA GLY A 167 7.77 3.24 13.34
C GLY A 167 7.39 3.84 11.97
N ASN A 168 6.17 3.62 11.49
CA ASN A 168 5.71 4.12 10.20
C ASN A 168 4.60 5.19 10.38
N PRO A 169 4.54 6.27 9.57
CA PRO A 169 5.56 6.69 8.62
C PRO A 169 6.82 7.24 9.31
N THR A 170 7.98 6.97 8.74
CA THR A 170 9.22 7.60 9.19
C THR A 170 9.30 9.05 8.71
N THR A 171 10.09 9.89 9.38
CA THR A 171 10.35 11.27 8.93
C THR A 171 10.86 11.28 7.49
N ALA A 172 11.77 10.39 7.14
CA ALA A 172 12.32 10.30 5.78
C ALA A 172 11.22 9.95 4.74
N LEU A 173 10.25 9.09 5.09
CA LEU A 173 9.13 8.79 4.21
C LEU A 173 8.28 10.03 3.95
N LEU A 174 7.96 10.81 4.98
CA LEU A 174 7.18 12.05 4.83
C LEU A 174 7.97 13.16 4.11
N GLN A 175 9.28 13.24 4.30
CA GLN A 175 10.16 14.16 3.56
C GLN A 175 10.13 13.88 2.05
N GLY A 176 10.10 12.61 1.67
CA GLY A 176 10.06 12.21 0.27
C GLY A 176 8.78 12.61 -0.48
N LEU A 177 7.70 12.97 0.23
CA LEU A 177 6.50 13.53 -0.39
C LEU A 177 6.75 14.93 -0.99
N GLY A 178 7.74 15.68 -0.47
CA GLY A 178 8.14 16.99 -0.96
C GLY A 178 6.95 17.98 -1.01
N ASP A 179 6.77 18.63 -2.15
CA ASP A 179 5.65 19.59 -2.36
C ASP A 179 4.29 18.91 -2.55
N ASN A 180 4.25 17.57 -2.65
CA ASN A 180 3.01 16.81 -2.83
C ASN A 180 2.41 16.29 -1.52
N ARG A 181 2.74 16.89 -0.37
CA ARG A 181 2.23 16.46 0.94
C ARG A 181 0.71 16.54 1.05
N ASP A 182 0.08 17.45 0.33
CA ASP A 182 -1.39 17.56 0.26
C ASP A 182 -2.05 16.34 -0.41
N HIS A 183 -1.26 15.53 -1.12
CA HIS A 183 -1.68 14.26 -1.69
C HIS A 183 -1.43 13.06 -0.77
N ALA A 184 -1.22 13.30 0.52
CA ALA A 184 -1.10 12.25 1.53
C ALA A 184 -2.02 12.53 2.72
N LEU A 185 -2.55 11.47 3.31
CA LEU A 185 -3.38 11.49 4.51
C LEU A 185 -2.88 10.41 5.47
N VAL A 186 -2.42 10.80 6.63
CA VAL A 186 -1.95 9.86 7.65
C VAL A 186 -3.09 9.53 8.62
N LEU A 187 -3.37 8.23 8.78
CA LEU A 187 -4.31 7.73 9.77
C LEU A 187 -3.54 7.39 11.05
N ASP A 188 -3.77 8.14 12.11
CA ASP A 188 -3.16 7.85 13.41
C ASP A 188 -3.99 6.79 14.14
N LEU A 189 -3.60 5.51 13.95
CA LEU A 189 -4.38 4.34 14.37
C LEU A 189 -4.48 4.16 15.89
N TYR A 190 -3.71 4.89 16.68
CA TYR A 190 -3.65 4.73 18.15
C TYR A 190 -3.65 6.07 18.88
N ALA A 191 -4.18 7.10 18.22
CA ALA A 191 -4.14 8.49 18.72
C ALA A 191 -4.84 8.67 20.06
N GLU A 192 -5.84 7.85 20.37
CA GLU A 192 -6.58 7.93 21.65
C GLU A 192 -5.72 7.57 22.87
N LYS A 193 -4.59 6.87 22.66
CA LYS A 193 -3.65 6.51 23.75
C LYS A 193 -2.28 7.12 23.56
N THR A 194 -1.77 7.09 22.33
CA THR A 194 -0.42 7.52 22.02
C THR A 194 -0.45 8.24 20.68
N PRO A 195 -0.85 9.53 20.65
CA PRO A 195 -0.97 10.28 19.40
C PRO A 195 0.40 10.52 18.79
N HIS A 196 0.57 10.12 17.52
CA HIS A 196 1.78 10.37 16.72
C HIS A 196 1.74 11.73 16.02
N TRP A 197 0.54 12.26 15.75
CA TRP A 197 0.35 13.55 15.12
C TRP A 197 0.84 14.72 15.96
N ASN A 198 1.04 14.52 17.27
CA ASN A 198 1.44 15.55 18.21
C ASN A 198 2.97 15.62 18.29
N GLU A 199 3.55 16.78 17.98
CA GLU A 199 4.98 17.08 18.04
C GLU A 199 5.66 16.72 19.37
N THR A 200 4.91 16.75 20.47
CA THR A 200 5.46 16.47 21.80
C THR A 200 5.73 15.00 22.06
N ASN A 201 5.31 14.10 21.17
CA ASN A 201 5.51 12.66 21.32
C ASN A 201 5.99 11.95 20.04
N PRO A 202 7.05 12.42 19.38
CA PRO A 202 7.50 11.86 18.11
C PRO A 202 8.14 10.48 18.21
N GLY A 203 8.21 9.88 19.39
CA GLY A 203 8.97 8.67 19.64
C GLY A 203 8.22 7.50 20.28
N ALA A 204 6.91 7.56 20.44
CA ALA A 204 6.17 6.55 21.21
C ALA A 204 6.26 5.12 20.65
N TYR A 205 6.60 4.96 19.38
CA TYR A 205 6.80 3.66 18.72
C TYR A 205 8.09 3.58 17.89
N GLY A 206 9.18 4.17 18.34
CA GLY A 206 10.49 3.93 17.71
C GLY A 206 10.99 5.02 16.78
N GLY A 207 10.71 6.26 17.08
CA GLY A 207 11.62 7.32 16.70
C GLY A 207 11.42 7.96 15.36
N ALA A 208 10.38 8.71 15.19
CA ALA A 208 10.48 9.87 14.30
C ALA A 208 11.07 11.03 15.10
N GLU A 209 12.39 11.21 15.05
CA GLU A 209 13.00 12.47 15.46
C GLU A 209 12.65 13.52 14.40
N GLY A 210 11.94 14.58 14.77
CA GLY A 210 11.67 15.72 13.90
C GLY A 210 10.19 16.10 13.77
N GLY A 211 9.56 16.48 14.89
CA GLY A 211 8.14 16.84 14.95
C GLY A 211 7.67 17.92 13.97
N GLY A 212 8.52 18.86 13.54
CA GLY A 212 8.11 19.96 12.67
C GLY A 212 7.66 19.56 11.25
N GLU A 213 8.09 18.41 10.75
CA GLU A 213 7.75 17.97 9.39
C GLU A 213 6.45 17.19 9.31
N PHE A 214 6.00 16.59 10.41
CA PHE A 214 4.71 15.92 10.47
C PHE A 214 3.53 16.89 10.34
N LEU A 215 3.65 18.12 10.81
CA LEU A 215 2.60 19.13 10.82
C LEU A 215 2.09 19.57 9.45
N ASN A 216 2.92 19.45 8.42
CA ASN A 216 2.55 19.86 7.06
C ASN A 216 1.93 18.73 6.23
N THR A 217 1.79 17.54 6.80
CA THR A 217 1.08 16.44 6.17
C THR A 217 -0.29 16.29 6.85
N PRO A 218 -1.41 16.17 6.12
CA PRO A 218 -2.72 15.96 6.71
C PRO A 218 -2.80 14.67 7.56
N TRP A 219 -3.30 14.81 8.78
CA TRP A 219 -3.51 13.71 9.73
C TRP A 219 -4.98 13.62 10.15
N VAL A 220 -5.47 12.40 10.37
CA VAL A 220 -6.76 12.09 10.98
C VAL A 220 -6.61 11.03 12.06
N TYR A 221 -7.49 11.06 13.06
CA TYR A 221 -7.54 10.14 14.20
C TYR A 221 -8.99 9.80 14.59
#